data_607b31eaced6682f114fbf569ca80b71
#
_entry.id   607b31eaced6682f114fbf569ca80b71
#
_cell.length_a   1.000
_cell.length_b   1.000
_cell.length_c   1.000
_cell.angle_alpha   90.00
_cell.angle_beta   90.00
_cell.angle_gamma   90.00
#
_symmetry.space_group_name_H-M   'P 1'
#
loop_
_entity.id
_entity.type
_entity.pdbx_description
1 polymer ?
#
loop_
_entity_poly.entity_id
_entity_poly.type
_entity_poly.pdbx_seq_one_letter_code
_entity_poly.pdbx_strand_id
1 'polypeptide(L)'
;MKKIIISLFCLLSLLSLSACQPPHVSQQVQQQHFICKALIEGFLKTQNLTDYQFLSLAPSLTETSTQRTYQYRLNNEREMQMNLPRQKNLQFQCDQSSAENFKISLAGEGNAMLSLIQLDLPQASTLELLNAYQQP
;
A
#
# COMPACT_ATOMS: atom_id res chain seq x y z
N MET A 1 -13.11 49.71 -25.22
CA MET A 1 -13.95 48.55 -25.02
C MET A 1 -13.27 47.24 -25.40
N LYS A 2 -12.63 47.05 -26.54
CA LYS A 2 -11.96 45.78 -26.92
C LYS A 2 -10.83 45.37 -25.93
N LYS A 3 -10.05 46.28 -25.40
CA LYS A 3 -8.94 45.95 -24.44
C LYS A 3 -9.43 45.46 -23.08
N ILE A 4 -10.59 45.91 -22.64
CA ILE A 4 -11.21 45.50 -21.34
C ILE A 4 -11.76 44.08 -21.47
N ILE A 5 -12.34 43.71 -22.63
CA ILE A 5 -12.89 42.38 -22.86
C ILE A 5 -11.78 41.33 -22.90
N ILE A 6 -10.64 41.64 -23.51
CA ILE A 6 -9.47 40.73 -23.57
C ILE A 6 -8.86 40.54 -22.18
N SER A 7 -8.78 41.60 -21.39
CA SER A 7 -8.25 41.51 -20.00
C SER A 7 -9.17 40.67 -19.10
N LEU A 8 -10.49 40.75 -19.26
CA LEU A 8 -11.47 39.99 -18.53
C LEU A 8 -11.43 38.49 -18.90
N PHE A 9 -11.17 38.19 -20.19
CA PHE A 9 -11.08 36.80 -20.66
C PHE A 9 -9.79 36.10 -20.16
N CYS A 10 -8.66 36.81 -20.06
CA CYS A 10 -7.44 36.28 -19.47
C CYS A 10 -7.56 36.04 -17.97
N LEU A 11 -8.33 36.86 -17.24
CA LEU A 11 -8.53 36.68 -15.80
C LEU A 11 -9.40 35.44 -15.50
N LEU A 12 -10.40 35.17 -16.38
CA LEU A 12 -11.26 33.99 -16.22
C LEU A 12 -10.56 32.67 -16.52
N SER A 13 -9.57 32.66 -17.42
CA SER A 13 -8.81 31.45 -17.75
C SER A 13 -7.79 31.03 -16.70
N LEU A 14 -7.36 31.96 -15.82
CA LEU A 14 -6.44 31.66 -14.72
C LEU A 14 -7.13 30.99 -13.51
N LEU A 15 -8.45 31.12 -13.39
CA LEU A 15 -9.25 30.51 -12.30
C LEU A 15 -9.59 29.02 -12.53
N SER A 16 -9.40 28.51 -13.74
CA SER A 16 -9.74 27.11 -14.07
C SER A 16 -8.62 26.09 -13.82
N LEU A 17 -7.42 26.51 -13.44
CA LEU A 17 -6.27 25.61 -13.19
C LEU A 17 -6.20 25.00 -11.78
N SER A 18 -7.12 25.38 -10.89
CA SER A 18 -7.09 24.92 -9.48
C SER A 18 -7.89 23.66 -9.19
N ALA A 19 -8.51 23.01 -10.19
CA ALA A 19 -9.54 21.99 -9.96
C ALA A 19 -9.07 20.53 -9.89
N CYS A 20 -7.76 20.25 -10.07
CA CYS A 20 -7.23 18.89 -9.96
C CYS A 20 -6.19 18.79 -8.85
N GLN A 21 -6.61 18.92 -7.59
CA GLN A 21 -5.79 18.44 -6.50
C GLN A 21 -5.97 16.92 -6.40
N PRO A 22 -4.90 16.12 -6.55
CA PRO A 22 -4.99 14.69 -6.30
C PRO A 22 -5.43 14.46 -4.85
N PRO A 23 -6.23 13.41 -4.57
CA PRO A 23 -6.69 13.12 -3.23
C PRO A 23 -5.47 13.03 -2.28
N HIS A 24 -5.48 13.85 -1.24
CA HIS A 24 -4.36 13.92 -0.31
C HIS A 24 -4.35 12.68 0.57
N VAL A 25 -3.44 11.74 0.28
CA VAL A 25 -3.19 10.58 1.14
C VAL A 25 -2.30 11.03 2.29
N SER A 26 -2.73 10.79 3.54
CA SER A 26 -1.94 11.16 4.70
C SER A 26 -0.62 10.37 4.75
N GLN A 27 0.44 10.99 5.28
CA GLN A 27 1.76 10.35 5.41
C GLN A 27 1.67 9.03 6.21
N GLN A 28 0.85 8.99 7.26
CA GLN A 28 0.64 7.80 8.07
C GLN A 28 0.05 6.64 7.26
N VAL A 29 -0.93 6.90 6.39
CA VAL A 29 -1.53 5.88 5.52
C VAL A 29 -0.52 5.39 4.48
N GLN A 30 0.30 6.28 3.93
CA GLN A 30 1.38 5.90 3.01
C GLN A 30 2.41 5.00 3.69
N GLN A 31 2.84 5.36 4.89
CA GLN A 31 3.77 4.55 5.69
C GLN A 31 3.19 3.17 6.02
N GLN A 32 1.94 3.11 6.48
CA GLN A 32 1.24 1.85 6.73
C GLN A 32 1.24 0.97 5.48
N HIS A 33 0.80 1.54 4.34
CA HIS A 33 0.75 0.81 3.08
C HIS A 33 2.13 0.28 2.67
N PHE A 34 3.16 1.12 2.77
CA PHE A 34 4.52 0.72 2.43
C PHE A 34 5.01 -0.46 3.27
N ILE A 35 4.83 -0.40 4.59
CA ILE A 35 5.26 -1.46 5.52
C ILE A 35 4.49 -2.75 5.25
N CYS A 36 3.15 -2.67 5.17
CA CYS A 36 2.30 -3.83 4.91
C CYS A 36 2.69 -4.52 3.59
N LYS A 37 2.85 -3.74 2.52
CA LYS A 37 3.22 -4.25 1.21
C LYS A 37 4.61 -4.90 1.23
N ALA A 38 5.59 -4.25 1.85
CA ALA A 38 6.96 -4.78 1.96
C ALA A 38 7.01 -6.11 2.73
N LEU A 39 6.24 -6.26 3.80
CA LEU A 39 6.15 -7.50 4.57
C LEU A 39 5.51 -8.63 3.76
N ILE A 40 4.42 -8.34 3.02
CA ILE A 40 3.76 -9.33 2.18
C ILE A 40 4.67 -9.78 1.02
N GLU A 41 5.28 -8.84 0.31
CA GLU A 41 6.19 -9.13 -0.80
C GLU A 41 7.46 -9.88 -0.32
N GLY A 42 7.98 -9.53 0.86
CA GLY A 42 9.04 -10.26 1.52
C GLY A 42 8.66 -11.71 1.83
N PHE A 43 7.45 -11.93 2.36
CA PHE A 43 6.91 -13.27 2.59
C PHE A 43 6.77 -14.06 1.29
N LEU A 44 6.15 -13.48 0.26
CA LEU A 44 5.98 -14.13 -1.04
C LEU A 44 7.33 -14.55 -1.63
N LYS A 45 8.33 -13.68 -1.52
CA LYS A 45 9.69 -13.97 -1.99
C LYS A 45 10.36 -15.11 -1.23
N THR A 46 10.25 -15.14 0.10
CA THR A 46 10.84 -16.21 0.93
C THR A 46 10.17 -17.57 0.72
N GLN A 47 8.89 -17.58 0.32
CA GLN A 47 8.13 -18.79 0.02
C GLN A 47 8.21 -19.21 -1.46
N ASN A 48 9.06 -18.57 -2.27
CA ASN A 48 9.15 -18.78 -3.72
C ASN A 48 7.81 -18.58 -4.45
N LEU A 49 6.99 -17.64 -3.98
CA LEU A 49 5.68 -17.27 -4.55
C LEU A 49 5.78 -15.95 -5.35
N THR A 50 6.89 -15.74 -6.04
CA THR A 50 7.17 -14.51 -6.81
C THR A 50 6.27 -14.33 -8.03
N ASP A 51 5.52 -15.38 -8.40
CA ASP A 51 4.58 -15.35 -9.52
C ASP A 51 3.25 -14.64 -9.18
N TYR A 52 3.03 -14.35 -7.90
CA TYR A 52 1.87 -13.58 -7.46
C TYR A 52 2.13 -12.09 -7.58
N GLN A 53 1.20 -11.40 -8.24
CA GLN A 53 1.26 -9.95 -8.46
C GLN A 53 0.17 -9.25 -7.67
N PHE A 54 0.48 -8.07 -7.16
CA PHE A 54 -0.48 -7.21 -6.48
C PHE A 54 -1.64 -6.85 -7.43
N LEU A 55 -2.86 -7.09 -6.96
CA LEU A 55 -4.08 -6.81 -7.71
C LEU A 55 -4.81 -5.58 -7.17
N SER A 56 -5.12 -5.58 -5.88
CA SER A 56 -5.91 -4.52 -5.26
C SER A 56 -5.71 -4.46 -3.75
N LEU A 57 -6.16 -3.36 -3.16
CA LEU A 57 -6.25 -3.20 -1.71
C LEU A 57 -7.60 -2.59 -1.32
N ALA A 58 -8.07 -2.92 -0.12
CA ALA A 58 -9.28 -2.38 0.49
C ALA A 58 -9.08 -2.20 2.01
N PRO A 59 -9.56 -1.11 2.61
CA PRO A 59 -10.08 0.09 1.96
C PRO A 59 -8.99 0.84 1.18
N SER A 60 -9.41 1.83 0.35
CA SER A 60 -8.48 2.61 -0.47
C SER A 60 -7.53 3.46 0.40
N LEU A 61 -6.43 3.97 -0.19
CA LEU A 61 -5.47 4.81 0.54
C LEU A 61 -6.04 6.19 0.94
N THR A 62 -7.16 6.59 0.36
CA THR A 62 -7.85 7.84 0.73
C THR A 62 -8.64 7.69 2.03
N GLU A 63 -8.86 6.45 2.49
CA GLU A 63 -9.57 6.14 3.71
C GLU A 63 -8.60 5.81 4.84
N THR A 64 -8.85 6.39 6.02
CA THR A 64 -8.09 6.05 7.23
C THR A 64 -8.59 4.71 7.77
N SER A 65 -7.70 3.74 7.86
CA SER A 65 -8.01 2.42 8.42
C SER A 65 -6.78 1.82 9.09
N THR A 66 -6.99 1.16 10.21
CA THR A 66 -5.96 0.35 10.89
C THR A 66 -5.82 -1.04 10.30
N GLN A 67 -6.76 -1.46 9.47
CA GLN A 67 -6.78 -2.76 8.83
C GLN A 67 -6.96 -2.60 7.33
N ARG A 68 -6.10 -3.28 6.55
CA ARG A 68 -6.17 -3.28 5.10
C ARG A 68 -6.02 -4.68 4.56
N THR A 69 -6.82 -4.99 3.54
CA THR A 69 -6.78 -6.25 2.81
C THR A 69 -6.06 -6.05 1.49
N TYR A 70 -5.06 -6.88 1.23
CA TYR A 70 -4.24 -6.90 0.02
C TYR A 70 -4.55 -8.14 -0.77
N GLN A 71 -4.94 -7.99 -2.02
CA GLN A 71 -5.20 -9.09 -2.92
C GLN A 71 -4.04 -9.26 -3.90
N TYR A 72 -3.56 -10.49 -4.04
CA TYR A 72 -2.54 -10.88 -4.98
C TYR A 72 -3.10 -11.98 -5.89
N ARG A 73 -2.75 -11.95 -7.15
CA ARG A 73 -3.20 -12.91 -8.15
C ARG A 73 -2.01 -13.57 -8.82
N LEU A 74 -2.12 -14.86 -9.10
CA LEU A 74 -1.13 -15.59 -9.87
C LEU A 74 -1.06 -15.01 -11.30
N ASN A 75 0.15 -14.81 -11.83
CA ASN A 75 0.35 -14.32 -13.18
C ASN A 75 -0.13 -15.38 -14.20
N ASN A 76 -0.94 -14.95 -15.17
CA ASN A 76 -1.59 -15.82 -16.16
C ASN A 76 -0.59 -16.60 -17.03
N GLU A 77 0.61 -16.06 -17.27
CA GLU A 77 1.63 -16.73 -18.08
C GLU A 77 2.12 -18.05 -17.45
N ARG A 78 2.16 -18.11 -16.12
CA ARG A 78 2.53 -19.31 -15.37
C ARG A 78 1.34 -20.22 -15.04
N GLU A 79 0.14 -19.70 -15.02
CA GLU A 79 -1.08 -20.48 -14.80
C GLU A 79 -1.23 -21.56 -15.90
N MET A 80 -0.84 -21.26 -17.15
CA MET A 80 -0.88 -22.20 -18.26
C MET A 80 0.21 -23.29 -18.21
N GLN A 81 1.30 -23.06 -17.48
CA GLN A 81 2.43 -23.99 -17.43
C GLN A 81 2.37 -25.00 -16.28
N MET A 82 1.51 -24.78 -15.29
CA MET A 82 1.42 -25.62 -14.11
C MET A 82 0.06 -26.30 -14.00
N ASN A 83 0.02 -27.61 -14.27
CA ASN A 83 -1.14 -28.47 -14.00
C ASN A 83 -1.38 -28.73 -12.50
N LEU A 84 -0.89 -27.89 -11.60
CA LEU A 84 -1.07 -28.05 -10.15
C LEU A 84 -2.20 -27.14 -9.67
N PRO A 85 -3.08 -27.63 -8.77
CA PRO A 85 -4.13 -26.83 -8.16
C PRO A 85 -3.50 -25.82 -7.18
N ARG A 86 -3.03 -24.70 -7.70
CA ARG A 86 -2.62 -23.55 -6.87
C ARG A 86 -3.79 -22.61 -6.69
N GLN A 87 -3.91 -22.05 -5.50
CA GLN A 87 -4.88 -21.01 -5.23
C GLN A 87 -4.58 -19.80 -6.12
N LYS A 88 -5.51 -19.43 -7.01
CA LYS A 88 -5.33 -18.35 -8.00
C LYS A 88 -5.17 -16.98 -7.37
N ASN A 89 -5.80 -16.78 -6.22
CA ASN A 89 -5.79 -15.51 -5.48
C ASN A 89 -5.34 -15.76 -4.05
N LEU A 90 -4.46 -14.90 -3.56
CA LEU A 90 -4.06 -14.82 -2.16
C LEU A 90 -4.61 -13.53 -1.57
N GLN A 91 -5.19 -13.61 -0.38
CA GLN A 91 -5.71 -12.47 0.32
C GLN A 91 -4.97 -12.33 1.65
N PHE A 92 -4.22 -11.25 1.77
CA PHE A 92 -3.52 -10.89 3.01
C PHE A 92 -4.26 -9.77 3.73
N GLN A 93 -4.31 -9.86 5.03
CA GLN A 93 -4.79 -8.82 5.90
C GLN A 93 -3.62 -8.25 6.68
N CYS A 94 -3.47 -6.94 6.64
CA CYS A 94 -2.50 -6.21 7.45
C CYS A 94 -3.24 -5.41 8.51
N ASP A 95 -2.96 -5.71 9.77
CA ASP A 95 -3.49 -5.02 10.93
C ASP A 95 -2.39 -4.16 11.55
N GLN A 96 -2.66 -2.88 11.76
CA GLN A 96 -1.81 -1.95 12.48
C GLN A 96 -2.45 -1.62 13.83
N SER A 97 -1.97 -2.24 14.91
CA SER A 97 -2.50 -1.98 16.26
C SER A 97 -1.94 -0.71 16.88
N SER A 98 -0.75 -0.28 16.47
CA SER A 98 -0.13 0.99 16.85
C SER A 98 0.77 1.51 15.73
N ALA A 99 1.37 2.69 15.89
CA ALA A 99 2.32 3.23 14.93
C ALA A 99 3.50 2.28 14.63
N GLU A 100 3.83 1.40 15.56
CA GLU A 100 5.01 0.54 15.57
C GLU A 100 4.68 -0.93 15.36
N ASN A 101 3.42 -1.35 15.58
CA ASN A 101 3.03 -2.77 15.57
C ASN A 101 2.22 -3.12 14.34
N PHE A 102 2.72 -4.08 13.56
CA PHE A 102 2.08 -4.59 12.35
C PHE A 102 1.94 -6.11 12.40
N LYS A 103 0.79 -6.61 11.96
CA LYS A 103 0.52 -8.03 11.85
C LYS A 103 0.00 -8.36 10.46
N ILE A 104 0.62 -9.35 9.81
CA ILE A 104 0.19 -9.88 8.52
C ILE A 104 -0.45 -11.25 8.74
N SER A 105 -1.64 -11.41 8.21
CA SER A 105 -2.37 -12.69 8.20
C SER A 105 -2.78 -13.04 6.77
N LEU A 106 -2.84 -14.34 6.47
CA LEU A 106 -3.32 -14.88 5.20
C LEU A 106 -4.71 -15.46 5.40
N ALA A 107 -5.66 -15.11 4.53
CA ALA A 107 -6.96 -15.73 4.51
C ALA A 107 -6.86 -17.16 3.95
N GLY A 108 -7.27 -18.13 4.76
CA GLY A 108 -7.38 -19.54 4.39
C GLY A 108 -8.80 -19.90 3.98
N GLU A 109 -9.02 -21.20 3.78
CA GLU A 109 -10.35 -21.73 3.50
C GLU A 109 -11.29 -21.53 4.69
N GLY A 110 -12.57 -21.24 4.42
CA GLY A 110 -13.59 -21.08 5.45
C GLY A 110 -13.43 -19.87 6.37
N ASN A 111 -12.86 -18.77 5.87
CA ASN A 111 -12.60 -17.53 6.64
C ASN A 111 -11.60 -17.68 7.80
N ALA A 112 -10.85 -18.77 7.87
CA ALA A 112 -9.77 -18.90 8.81
C ALA A 112 -8.63 -17.93 8.46
N MET A 113 -8.11 -17.18 9.46
CA MET A 113 -6.98 -16.27 9.29
C MET A 113 -5.72 -16.91 9.87
N LEU A 114 -4.73 -17.17 9.02
CA LEU A 114 -3.42 -17.67 9.42
C LEU A 114 -2.48 -16.49 9.68
N SER A 115 -2.04 -16.29 10.91
CA SER A 115 -1.03 -15.30 11.24
C SER A 115 0.33 -15.71 10.67
N LEU A 116 0.94 -14.85 9.85
CA LEU A 116 2.21 -15.12 9.17
C LEU A 116 3.38 -14.37 9.79
N ILE A 117 3.23 -13.06 9.98
CA ILE A 117 4.29 -12.15 10.41
C ILE A 117 3.72 -11.19 11.44
N GLN A 118 4.49 -10.96 12.48
CA GLN A 118 4.30 -9.83 13.38
C GLN A 118 5.60 -9.03 13.40
N LEU A 119 5.48 -7.72 13.23
CA LEU A 119 6.59 -6.78 13.23
C LEU A 119 6.36 -5.71 14.30
N ASP A 120 7.34 -5.57 15.18
CA ASP A 120 7.42 -4.48 16.13
C ASP A 120 8.56 -3.55 15.71
N LEU A 121 8.23 -2.35 15.26
CA LEU A 121 9.22 -1.35 14.88
C LEU A 121 9.83 -0.71 16.14
N PRO A 122 11.13 -0.40 16.13
CA PRO A 122 11.73 0.35 17.20
C PRO A 122 11.16 1.77 17.26
N GLN A 123 11.12 2.35 18.44
CA GLN A 123 10.67 3.73 18.63
C GLN A 123 11.52 4.72 17.82
N ALA A 124 10.92 5.83 17.40
CA ALA A 124 11.59 6.85 16.58
C ALA A 124 12.90 7.35 17.23
N SER A 125 12.95 7.51 18.56
CA SER A 125 14.16 7.86 19.29
C SER A 125 15.31 6.87 19.13
N THR A 126 15.00 5.57 19.02
CA THR A 126 16.00 4.52 18.78
C THR A 126 16.52 4.57 17.36
N LEU A 127 15.66 4.88 16.37
CA LEU A 127 16.05 5.05 14.97
C LEU A 127 16.97 6.27 14.78
N GLU A 128 16.72 7.36 15.49
CA GLU A 128 17.60 8.55 15.49
C GLU A 128 18.99 8.22 16.02
N LEU A 129 19.07 7.43 17.10
CA LEU A 129 20.35 6.97 17.63
C LEU A 129 21.13 6.11 16.63
N LEU A 130 20.44 5.18 15.93
CA LEU A 130 21.07 4.34 14.91
C LEU A 130 21.59 5.17 13.72
N ASN A 131 20.87 6.21 13.31
CA ASN A 131 21.31 7.11 12.25
C ASN A 131 22.51 7.97 12.66
N ALA A 132 22.62 8.37 13.93
CA ALA A 132 23.76 9.11 14.44
C ALA A 132 25.08 8.32 14.38
N TYR A 133 25.02 6.99 14.45
CA TYR A 133 26.21 6.12 14.31
C TYR A 133 26.65 5.90 12.85
N GLN A 134 25.86 6.29 11.86
CA GLN A 134 26.17 6.14 10.44
C GLN A 134 26.82 7.38 9.81
N GLN A 135 27.01 8.46 10.55
CA GLN A 135 27.73 9.64 10.05
C GLN A 135 29.23 9.41 10.27
N PRO A 136 30.04 9.38 9.17
CA PRO A 136 31.51 9.30 9.26
C PRO A 136 32.13 10.55 9.85
#